data_9708098914b0ce92a75ed8fa022027f9
#
_entry.id   9708098914b0ce92a75ed8fa022027f9
#
_cell.length_a   1.000
_cell.length_b   1.000
_cell.length_c   1.000
_cell.angle_alpha   90.00
_cell.angle_beta   90.00
_cell.angle_gamma   90.00
#
_symmetry.space_group_name_H-M   'P 1'
#
loop_
_entity.id
_entity.type
_entity.pdbx_description
1 polymer ?
#
loop_
_entity_poly.entity_id
_entity_poly.type
_entity_poly.pdbx_seq_one_letter_code
_entity_poly.pdbx_strand_id
1 'polypeptide(L)'
;MLEGYNVLHPMGFDTFGLGTEQYAIDHKMKPQTVAEQNIATYISQLEKIGFTYDWERSFSTADPEYYKWTQSIFLKFYTHYYDETEGKAKPISILEEKLRKEGKTDSEIRFILDSERLAYLDYKPINRCPHCKTGLANEDLDDGKCERCGSEVEQKPMRQWVLRITKYAQRLLDGLDSLDWDESMKELERNWIGKSEGTQFQMRLQNSGDVFEIYTTRIDTVFGMSFVVMAPEHPLVEKITTPEQKEAVKTYQEQAKYKTQLERTELQKEKT
;
A
#
# COMPACT_ATOMS: atom_id res chain seq x y z
N MET A 1 2.07 38.22 -14.14
CA MET A 1 2.91 39.42 -14.00
C MET A 1 2.75 40.35 -15.16
N LEU A 2 3.00 39.97 -16.43
CA LEU A 2 2.86 40.84 -17.61
C LEU A 2 1.45 41.45 -17.79
N GLU A 3 0.42 40.73 -17.34
CA GLU A 3 -0.98 41.17 -17.38
C GLU A 3 -1.45 41.87 -16.11
N GLY A 4 -0.54 42.19 -15.17
CA GLY A 4 -0.86 42.90 -13.92
C GLY A 4 -1.38 42.05 -12.78
N TYR A 5 -1.42 40.72 -12.93
CA TYR A 5 -1.83 39.82 -11.83
C TYR A 5 -0.69 39.55 -10.86
N ASN A 6 -1.05 39.43 -9.57
CA ASN A 6 -0.16 38.84 -8.58
C ASN A 6 -0.11 37.33 -8.78
N VAL A 7 1.10 36.79 -8.93
CA VAL A 7 1.31 35.35 -9.17
C VAL A 7 1.92 34.74 -7.93
N LEU A 8 1.22 33.76 -7.36
CA LEU A 8 1.74 32.89 -6.31
C LEU A 8 2.20 31.58 -6.96
N HIS A 9 3.51 31.39 -7.07
CA HIS A 9 4.11 30.21 -7.70
C HIS A 9 5.31 29.70 -6.88
N PRO A 10 5.06 29.12 -5.67
CA PRO A 10 6.12 28.56 -4.84
C PRO A 10 6.65 27.27 -5.42
N MET A 11 7.88 26.88 -5.04
CA MET A 11 8.46 25.57 -5.31
C MET A 11 8.45 24.72 -4.03
N GLY A 12 7.94 23.49 -4.12
CA GLY A 12 8.06 22.47 -3.07
C GLY A 12 9.09 21.40 -3.47
N PHE A 13 10.01 21.08 -2.55
CA PHE A 13 11.02 20.04 -2.74
C PHE A 13 10.61 18.78 -1.96
N ASP A 14 10.35 17.70 -2.68
CA ASP A 14 10.12 16.38 -2.08
C ASP A 14 11.47 15.73 -1.80
N THR A 15 11.83 15.65 -0.52
CA THR A 15 13.21 15.36 -0.09
C THR A 15 13.39 14.02 0.61
N PHE A 16 12.34 13.35 1.05
CA PHE A 16 12.40 12.01 1.62
C PHE A 16 12.46 10.95 0.53
N GLY A 17 13.65 10.73 -0.06
CA GLY A 17 13.81 9.77 -1.14
C GLY A 17 14.93 8.76 -0.90
N LEU A 18 14.70 7.49 -1.26
CA LEU A 18 15.71 6.43 -1.19
C LEU A 18 16.99 6.76 -1.98
N GLY A 19 16.87 7.51 -3.11
CA GLY A 19 18.02 7.96 -3.91
C GLY A 19 18.98 8.83 -3.13
N THR A 20 18.44 9.80 -2.38
CA THR A 20 19.22 10.69 -1.53
C THR A 20 19.89 9.91 -0.39
N GLU A 21 19.17 8.97 0.22
CA GLU A 21 19.73 8.14 1.30
C GLU A 21 20.87 7.24 0.81
N GLN A 22 20.68 6.57 -0.33
CA GLN A 22 21.71 5.72 -0.92
C GLN A 22 22.95 6.52 -1.29
N TYR A 23 22.78 7.68 -1.95
CA TYR A 23 23.90 8.57 -2.26
C TYR A 23 24.65 9.01 -1.00
N ALA A 24 23.91 9.35 0.05
CA ALA A 24 24.50 9.75 1.33
C ALA A 24 25.32 8.62 1.97
N ILE A 25 24.84 7.37 1.91
CA ILE A 25 25.56 6.18 2.39
C ILE A 25 26.86 5.99 1.60
N ASP A 26 26.78 6.00 0.28
CA ASP A 26 27.91 5.75 -0.62
C ASP A 26 29.01 6.81 -0.44
N HIS A 27 28.62 8.07 -0.17
CA HIS A 27 29.53 9.19 0.00
C HIS A 27 29.83 9.52 1.47
N LYS A 28 29.31 8.72 2.42
CA LYS A 28 29.48 8.93 3.88
C LYS A 28 29.03 10.33 4.34
N MET A 29 27.95 10.82 3.77
CA MET A 29 27.33 12.11 4.08
C MET A 29 26.02 11.93 4.87
N LYS A 30 25.54 13.01 5.45
CA LYS A 30 24.18 13.02 6.02
C LYS A 30 23.14 13.22 4.87
N PRO A 31 22.03 12.49 4.83
CA PRO A 31 20.98 12.70 3.81
C PRO A 31 20.48 14.13 3.75
N GLN A 32 20.36 14.81 4.90
CA GLN A 32 19.99 16.22 4.96
C GLN A 32 20.95 17.11 4.18
N THR A 33 22.26 16.93 4.35
CA THR A 33 23.27 17.74 3.64
C THR A 33 23.20 17.51 2.13
N VAL A 34 22.96 16.27 1.69
CA VAL A 34 22.77 15.94 0.27
C VAL A 34 21.53 16.64 -0.27
N ALA A 35 20.41 16.60 0.47
CA ALA A 35 19.18 17.26 0.08
C ALA A 35 19.37 18.78 -0.07
N GLU A 36 20.01 19.43 0.91
CA GLU A 36 20.31 20.87 0.87
C GLU A 36 21.17 21.27 -0.34
N GLN A 37 22.21 20.49 -0.65
CA GLN A 37 23.06 20.71 -1.82
C GLN A 37 22.28 20.54 -3.14
N ASN A 38 21.43 19.51 -3.23
CA ASN A 38 20.61 19.27 -4.40
C ASN A 38 19.58 20.40 -4.61
N ILE A 39 18.91 20.85 -3.56
CA ILE A 39 17.96 21.97 -3.60
C ILE A 39 18.66 23.23 -4.13
N ALA A 40 19.82 23.58 -3.59
CA ALA A 40 20.58 24.73 -4.06
C ALA A 40 20.96 24.61 -5.55
N THR A 41 21.34 23.41 -5.99
CA THR A 41 21.64 23.13 -7.39
C THR A 41 20.42 23.31 -8.29
N TYR A 42 19.25 22.75 -7.91
CA TYR A 42 18.00 22.88 -8.64
C TYR A 42 17.57 24.34 -8.76
N ILE A 43 17.60 25.10 -7.67
CA ILE A 43 17.30 26.53 -7.69
C ILE A 43 18.16 27.26 -8.71
N SER A 44 19.49 27.06 -8.62
CA SER A 44 20.44 27.72 -9.55
C SER A 44 20.21 27.34 -11.01
N GLN A 45 19.81 26.10 -11.30
CA GLN A 45 19.50 25.64 -12.65
C GLN A 45 18.19 26.27 -13.19
N LEU A 46 17.15 26.28 -12.37
CA LEU A 46 15.84 26.83 -12.72
C LEU A 46 15.90 28.34 -12.93
N GLU A 47 16.70 29.06 -12.13
CA GLU A 47 16.97 30.49 -12.32
C GLU A 47 17.67 30.80 -13.66
N LYS A 48 18.63 29.95 -14.07
CA LYS A 48 19.31 30.10 -15.38
C LYS A 48 18.38 29.90 -16.56
N ILE A 49 17.33 29.08 -16.42
CA ILE A 49 16.30 28.88 -17.43
C ILE A 49 15.33 30.06 -17.46
N GLY A 50 15.29 30.88 -16.39
CA GLY A 50 14.44 32.07 -16.29
C GLY A 50 13.05 31.79 -15.72
N PHE A 51 12.87 30.71 -14.99
CA PHE A 51 11.62 30.46 -14.25
C PHE A 51 11.44 31.46 -13.12
N THR A 52 10.21 31.98 -13.00
CA THR A 52 9.84 33.01 -12.03
C THR A 52 9.08 32.35 -10.83
N TYR A 53 9.78 31.51 -10.08
CA TYR A 53 9.24 30.96 -8.83
C TYR A 53 9.33 31.98 -7.69
N ASP A 54 8.42 31.85 -6.74
CA ASP A 54 8.47 32.59 -5.48
C ASP A 54 9.34 31.81 -4.50
N TRP A 55 10.65 32.00 -4.60
CA TRP A 55 11.65 31.28 -3.79
C TRP A 55 11.53 31.56 -2.29
N GLU A 56 11.01 32.75 -1.89
CA GLU A 56 10.80 33.06 -0.47
C GLU A 56 9.71 32.20 0.17
N ARG A 57 8.81 31.66 -0.64
CA ARG A 57 7.75 30.74 -0.22
C ARG A 57 8.04 29.27 -0.56
N SER A 58 9.27 28.98 -1.01
CA SER A 58 9.67 27.59 -1.23
C SER A 58 9.78 26.84 0.10
N PHE A 59 9.56 25.54 0.06
CA PHE A 59 9.61 24.67 1.23
C PHE A 59 10.19 23.31 0.86
N SER A 60 10.65 22.58 1.87
CA SER A 60 11.09 21.18 1.77
C SER A 60 10.21 20.30 2.64
N THR A 61 9.84 19.14 2.12
CA THR A 61 9.06 18.14 2.89
C THR A 61 9.86 17.58 4.07
N ALA A 62 11.22 17.72 4.06
CA ALA A 62 12.09 17.31 5.15
C ALA A 62 12.29 18.41 6.23
N ASP A 63 11.71 19.58 6.07
CA ASP A 63 11.76 20.61 7.11
C ASP A 63 10.90 20.20 8.30
N PRO A 64 11.41 20.31 9.55
CA PRO A 64 10.63 20.01 10.76
C PRO A 64 9.31 20.79 10.84
N GLU A 65 9.31 22.05 10.39
CA GLU A 65 8.13 22.89 10.34
C GLU A 65 7.09 22.40 9.32
N TYR A 66 7.50 21.64 8.30
CA TYR A 66 6.62 21.02 7.34
C TYR A 66 6.14 19.64 7.83
N TYR A 67 7.04 18.70 8.11
CA TYR A 67 6.64 17.32 8.42
C TYR A 67 5.93 17.17 9.76
N LYS A 68 6.01 18.13 10.67
CA LYS A 68 5.15 18.13 11.87
C LYS A 68 3.66 18.01 11.55
N TRP A 69 3.23 18.58 10.41
CA TRP A 69 1.86 18.46 9.96
C TRP A 69 1.52 17.07 9.46
N THR A 70 2.44 16.44 8.73
CA THR A 70 2.32 15.03 8.30
C THR A 70 2.21 14.12 9.54
N GLN A 71 3.05 14.35 10.55
CA GLN A 71 2.99 13.61 11.81
C GLN A 71 1.66 13.85 12.55
N SER A 72 1.17 15.09 12.57
CA SER A 72 -0.12 15.43 13.17
C SER A 72 -1.29 14.72 12.48
N ILE A 73 -1.26 14.66 11.15
CA ILE A 73 -2.26 13.91 10.35
C ILE A 73 -2.20 12.42 10.68
N PHE A 74 -1.00 11.82 10.74
CA PHE A 74 -0.83 10.43 11.14
C PHE A 74 -1.40 10.15 12.54
N LEU A 75 -1.14 11.02 13.51
CA LEU A 75 -1.70 10.89 14.85
C LEU A 75 -3.23 10.97 14.86
N LYS A 76 -3.84 11.76 13.98
CA LYS A 76 -5.28 11.76 13.79
C LYS A 76 -5.79 10.41 13.28
N PHE A 77 -5.13 9.80 12.28
CA PHE A 77 -5.49 8.46 11.86
C PHE A 77 -5.35 7.43 12.97
N TYR A 78 -4.29 7.50 13.77
CA TYR A 78 -4.09 6.57 14.88
C TYR A 78 -5.11 6.76 16.01
N THR A 79 -5.56 7.98 16.29
CA THR A 79 -6.50 8.29 17.35
C THR A 79 -7.97 8.29 16.92
N HIS A 80 -8.27 7.92 15.68
CA HIS A 80 -9.62 7.88 15.14
C HIS A 80 -9.97 6.53 14.54
N TYR A 81 -11.27 6.25 14.43
CA TYR A 81 -11.87 5.16 13.70
C TYR A 81 -12.94 5.68 12.73
N TYR A 82 -13.33 4.89 11.75
CA TYR A 82 -14.41 5.25 10.83
C TYR A 82 -15.74 4.75 11.38
N ASP A 83 -16.67 5.66 11.66
CA ASP A 83 -18.04 5.34 12.04
C ASP A 83 -18.90 5.18 10.78
N GLU A 84 -19.25 3.94 10.46
CA GLU A 84 -20.02 3.61 9.26
C GLU A 84 -21.46 4.17 9.31
N THR A 85 -22.02 4.31 10.50
CA THR A 85 -23.39 4.85 10.68
C THR A 85 -23.47 6.33 10.34
N GLU A 86 -22.44 7.09 10.73
CA GLU A 86 -22.39 8.53 10.44
C GLU A 86 -21.54 8.86 9.20
N GLY A 87 -20.86 7.87 8.60
CA GLY A 87 -20.03 8.04 7.41
C GLY A 87 -18.82 8.96 7.61
N LYS A 88 -18.26 9.02 8.83
CA LYS A 88 -17.14 9.91 9.17
C LYS A 88 -16.20 9.35 10.22
N ALA A 89 -14.98 9.92 10.28
CA ALA A 89 -14.02 9.58 11.33
C ALA A 89 -14.44 10.20 12.68
N LYS A 90 -14.28 9.40 13.75
CA LYS A 90 -14.53 9.81 15.15
C LYS A 90 -13.33 9.46 16.03
N PRO A 91 -13.14 10.21 17.15
CA PRO A 91 -12.13 9.83 18.14
C PRO A 91 -12.33 8.40 18.64
N ILE A 92 -11.24 7.64 18.73
CA ILE A 92 -11.26 6.25 19.19
C ILE A 92 -11.78 6.10 20.63
N SER A 93 -11.63 7.13 21.45
CA SER A 93 -12.14 7.17 22.83
C SER A 93 -13.67 6.99 22.90
N ILE A 94 -14.41 7.47 21.89
CA ILE A 94 -15.87 7.31 21.83
C ILE A 94 -16.21 5.81 21.68
N LEU A 95 -15.48 5.09 20.84
CA LEU A 95 -15.65 3.64 20.71
C LEU A 95 -15.25 2.90 21.99
N GLU A 96 -14.15 3.31 22.62
CA GLU A 96 -13.72 2.75 23.91
C GLU A 96 -14.79 2.89 25.00
N GLU A 97 -15.35 4.09 25.16
CA GLU A 97 -16.44 4.32 26.14
C GLU A 97 -17.68 3.47 25.85
N LYS A 98 -18.03 3.29 24.56
CA LYS A 98 -19.14 2.43 24.17
C LYS A 98 -18.88 0.98 24.57
N LEU A 99 -17.70 0.45 24.26
CA LEU A 99 -17.32 -0.94 24.58
C LEU A 99 -17.27 -1.19 26.10
N ARG A 100 -16.80 -0.21 26.88
CA ARG A 100 -16.83 -0.27 28.35
C ARG A 100 -18.25 -0.34 28.90
N LYS A 101 -19.17 0.44 28.34
CA LYS A 101 -20.61 0.39 28.70
C LYS A 101 -21.27 -0.93 28.31
N GLU A 102 -20.80 -1.57 27.26
CA GLU A 102 -21.23 -2.92 26.83
C GLU A 102 -20.64 -4.04 27.71
N GLY A 103 -19.80 -3.72 28.69
CA GLY A 103 -19.21 -4.67 29.63
C GLY A 103 -18.07 -5.50 29.08
N LYS A 104 -17.42 -5.04 27.99
CA LYS A 104 -16.25 -5.71 27.43
C LYS A 104 -15.04 -5.64 28.35
N THR A 105 -14.23 -6.69 28.35
CA THR A 105 -12.97 -6.75 29.07
C THR A 105 -11.91 -5.84 28.43
N ASP A 106 -10.92 -5.43 29.20
CA ASP A 106 -9.82 -4.59 28.67
C ASP A 106 -9.07 -5.23 27.50
N SER A 107 -8.96 -6.56 27.48
CA SER A 107 -8.33 -7.31 26.39
C SER A 107 -9.16 -7.26 25.11
N GLU A 108 -10.47 -7.46 25.22
CA GLU A 108 -11.39 -7.34 24.07
C GLU A 108 -11.44 -5.91 23.55
N ILE A 109 -11.47 -4.93 24.44
CA ILE A 109 -11.45 -3.51 24.06
C ILE A 109 -10.19 -3.21 23.26
N ARG A 110 -9.00 -3.56 23.73
CA ARG A 110 -7.75 -3.32 23.00
C ARG A 110 -7.79 -3.95 21.62
N PHE A 111 -8.21 -5.19 21.53
CA PHE A 111 -8.30 -5.91 20.26
C PHE A 111 -9.24 -5.19 19.27
N ILE A 112 -10.45 -4.80 19.73
CA ILE A 112 -11.43 -4.09 18.90
C ILE A 112 -10.89 -2.71 18.49
N LEU A 113 -10.32 -1.93 19.42
CA LEU A 113 -9.76 -0.62 19.09
C LEU A 113 -8.65 -0.73 18.04
N ASP A 114 -7.76 -1.69 18.16
CA ASP A 114 -6.67 -1.90 17.18
C ASP A 114 -7.22 -2.37 15.82
N SER A 115 -8.32 -3.13 15.82
CA SER A 115 -8.98 -3.53 14.57
C SER A 115 -9.74 -2.39 13.87
N GLU A 116 -10.12 -1.34 14.59
CA GLU A 116 -10.90 -0.21 14.05
C GLU A 116 -10.09 1.06 13.78
N ARG A 117 -8.91 1.22 14.39
CA ARG A 117 -8.05 2.40 14.15
C ARG A 117 -7.78 2.60 12.67
N LEU A 118 -7.82 3.84 12.21
CA LEU A 118 -7.51 4.19 10.82
C LEU A 118 -6.02 4.00 10.47
N ALA A 119 -5.12 4.07 11.46
CA ALA A 119 -3.73 3.66 11.31
C ALA A 119 -3.43 2.52 12.28
N TYR A 120 -2.84 1.44 11.80
CA TYR A 120 -2.53 0.23 12.58
C TYR A 120 -1.26 -0.43 12.09
N LEU A 121 -0.71 -1.32 12.92
CA LEU A 121 0.47 -2.12 12.56
C LEU A 121 0.03 -3.49 12.06
N ASP A 122 0.59 -3.91 10.93
CA ASP A 122 0.33 -5.23 10.36
C ASP A 122 1.57 -5.76 9.63
N TYR A 123 1.62 -7.06 9.39
CA TYR A 123 2.63 -7.68 8.54
C TYR A 123 2.12 -7.69 7.10
N LYS A 124 2.76 -6.92 6.23
CA LYS A 124 2.44 -6.86 4.81
C LYS A 124 3.62 -7.36 3.99
N PRO A 125 3.37 -8.11 2.91
CA PRO A 125 4.42 -8.44 1.96
C PRO A 125 4.89 -7.15 1.29
N ILE A 126 6.19 -6.91 1.34
CA ILE A 126 6.84 -5.79 0.65
C ILE A 126 7.93 -6.32 -0.27
N ASN A 127 8.18 -5.60 -1.35
CA ASN A 127 9.33 -5.84 -2.21
C ASN A 127 10.59 -5.47 -1.43
N ARG A 128 11.50 -6.41 -1.24
CA ARG A 128 12.77 -6.16 -0.54
C ARG A 128 13.95 -6.48 -1.45
N CYS A 129 14.81 -5.51 -1.65
CA CYS A 129 16.09 -5.75 -2.29
C CYS A 129 17.08 -6.31 -1.25
N PRO A 130 17.60 -7.53 -1.42
CA PRO A 130 18.56 -8.11 -0.47
C PRO A 130 19.92 -7.42 -0.51
N HIS A 131 20.31 -6.85 -1.65
CA HIS A 131 21.57 -6.12 -1.83
C HIS A 131 21.51 -4.72 -1.19
N CYS A 132 20.52 -3.90 -1.56
CA CYS A 132 20.33 -2.56 -0.99
C CYS A 132 19.77 -2.59 0.44
N LYS A 133 19.29 -3.76 0.91
CA LYS A 133 18.69 -3.98 2.24
C LYS A 133 17.51 -3.07 2.56
N THR A 134 16.78 -2.65 1.53
CA THR A 134 15.65 -1.70 1.62
C THR A 134 14.37 -2.30 1.07
N GLY A 135 13.23 -1.78 1.53
CA GLY A 135 11.93 -1.99 0.91
C GLY A 135 11.78 -1.09 -0.32
N LEU A 136 11.12 -1.61 -1.34
CA LEU A 136 10.91 -0.94 -2.61
C LEU A 136 9.41 -0.84 -2.90
N ALA A 137 8.97 0.28 -3.45
CA ALA A 137 7.65 0.40 -4.06
C ALA A 137 7.61 -0.38 -5.39
N ASN A 138 6.42 -0.59 -5.95
CA ASN A 138 6.30 -1.27 -7.24
C ASN A 138 6.97 -0.47 -8.36
N GLU A 139 6.96 0.84 -8.25
CA GLU A 139 7.57 1.79 -9.19
C GLU A 139 9.10 1.74 -9.18
N ASP A 140 9.72 1.24 -8.11
CA ASP A 140 11.18 1.06 -7.96
C ASP A 140 11.67 -0.28 -8.56
N LEU A 141 10.79 -1.02 -9.24
CA LEU A 141 11.11 -2.31 -9.87
C LEU A 141 11.18 -2.18 -11.39
N ASP A 142 12.21 -2.75 -11.97
CA ASP A 142 12.36 -2.96 -13.41
C ASP A 142 12.39 -4.48 -13.68
N ASP A 143 11.33 -4.99 -14.31
CA ASP A 143 11.13 -6.43 -14.61
C ASP A 143 11.41 -7.35 -13.39
N GLY A 144 10.84 -6.97 -12.21
CA GLY A 144 11.01 -7.73 -10.96
C GLY A 144 12.36 -7.57 -10.27
N LYS A 145 13.22 -6.71 -10.80
CA LYS A 145 14.53 -6.39 -10.24
C LYS A 145 14.55 -5.00 -9.63
N CYS A 146 15.48 -4.80 -8.71
CA CYS A 146 15.73 -3.50 -8.14
C CYS A 146 16.28 -2.55 -9.21
N GLU A 147 15.56 -1.47 -9.53
CA GLU A 147 15.96 -0.46 -10.51
C GLU A 147 17.40 0.06 -10.27
N ARG A 148 17.84 0.10 -9.01
CA ARG A 148 19.13 0.68 -8.62
C ARG A 148 20.32 -0.25 -8.82
N CYS A 149 20.20 -1.51 -8.41
CA CYS A 149 21.34 -2.43 -8.36
C CYS A 149 21.17 -3.66 -9.26
N GLY A 150 20.01 -3.81 -9.93
CA GLY A 150 19.72 -4.93 -10.82
C GLY A 150 19.52 -6.28 -10.11
N SER A 151 19.57 -6.32 -8.77
CA SER A 151 19.36 -7.57 -8.03
C SER A 151 17.90 -7.99 -8.05
N GLU A 152 17.67 -9.30 -8.06
CA GLU A 152 16.33 -9.86 -7.87
C GLU A 152 15.74 -9.43 -6.53
N VAL A 153 14.46 -9.11 -6.53
CA VAL A 153 13.71 -8.61 -5.38
C VAL A 153 12.87 -9.73 -4.80
N GLU A 154 12.89 -9.89 -3.50
CA GLU A 154 12.10 -10.87 -2.77
C GLU A 154 10.84 -10.24 -2.14
N GLN A 155 9.74 -10.97 -2.12
CA GLN A 155 8.56 -10.62 -1.33
C GLN A 155 8.78 -11.06 0.11
N LYS A 156 8.80 -10.10 1.05
CA LYS A 156 9.03 -10.39 2.46
C LYS A 156 7.95 -9.78 3.34
N PRO A 157 7.28 -10.58 4.21
CA PRO A 157 6.38 -10.03 5.20
C PRO A 157 7.17 -9.15 6.18
N MET A 158 6.83 -7.88 6.25
CA MET A 158 7.44 -6.93 7.18
C MET A 158 6.36 -6.19 7.97
N ARG A 159 6.65 -5.91 9.23
CA ARG A 159 5.78 -5.11 10.08
C ARG A 159 5.76 -3.67 9.60
N GLN A 160 4.59 -3.21 9.17
CA GLN A 160 4.39 -1.90 8.57
C GLN A 160 3.24 -1.17 9.24
N TRP A 161 3.30 0.16 9.23
CA TRP A 161 2.12 0.98 9.43
C TRP A 161 1.23 0.89 8.20
N VAL A 162 -0.05 0.62 8.45
CA VAL A 162 -1.08 0.52 7.40
C VAL A 162 -2.20 1.49 7.70
N LEU A 163 -2.69 2.17 6.66
CA LEU A 163 -3.86 3.05 6.74
C LEU A 163 -5.09 2.33 6.19
N ARG A 164 -6.23 2.39 6.90
CA ARG A 164 -7.51 1.78 6.47
C ARG A 164 -8.22 2.63 5.41
N ILE A 165 -7.56 2.91 4.32
CA ILE A 165 -8.12 3.72 3.23
C ILE A 165 -9.37 3.07 2.62
N THR A 166 -9.48 1.75 2.65
CA THR A 166 -10.62 0.99 2.11
C THR A 166 -11.94 1.29 2.82
N LYS A 167 -11.94 1.80 4.07
CA LYS A 167 -13.14 2.27 4.75
C LYS A 167 -13.80 3.47 4.05
N TYR A 168 -13.05 4.17 3.22
CA TYR A 168 -13.52 5.32 2.44
C TYR A 168 -13.84 4.99 0.98
N ALA A 169 -13.56 3.75 0.53
CA ALA A 169 -13.65 3.37 -0.88
C ALA A 169 -15.05 3.60 -1.46
N GLN A 170 -16.10 3.16 -0.76
CA GLN A 170 -17.47 3.37 -1.24
C GLN A 170 -17.84 4.86 -1.30
N ARG A 171 -17.46 5.64 -0.30
CA ARG A 171 -17.72 7.08 -0.27
C ARG A 171 -17.00 7.82 -1.40
N LEU A 172 -15.75 7.43 -1.71
CA LEU A 172 -15.02 7.99 -2.85
C LEU A 172 -15.72 7.65 -4.17
N LEU A 173 -16.15 6.39 -4.32
CA LEU A 173 -16.86 5.92 -5.51
C LEU A 173 -18.18 6.69 -5.73
N ASP A 174 -19.01 6.81 -4.69
CA ASP A 174 -20.27 7.54 -4.73
C ASP A 174 -20.08 9.04 -5.01
N GLY A 175 -18.97 9.61 -4.51
CA GLY A 175 -18.61 11.02 -4.72
C GLY A 175 -18.31 11.37 -6.17
N LEU A 176 -17.84 10.42 -6.99
CA LEU A 176 -17.50 10.67 -8.39
C LEU A 176 -18.66 11.19 -9.22
N ASP A 177 -19.87 10.73 -8.92
CA ASP A 177 -21.08 11.12 -9.70
C ASP A 177 -21.43 12.59 -9.52
N SER A 178 -21.01 13.21 -8.43
CA SER A 178 -21.23 14.63 -8.13
C SER A 178 -20.17 15.58 -8.70
N LEU A 179 -19.07 15.05 -9.26
CA LEU A 179 -17.97 15.85 -9.77
C LEU A 179 -18.23 16.28 -11.23
N ASP A 180 -17.87 17.53 -11.53
CA ASP A 180 -17.84 18.05 -12.90
C ASP A 180 -16.48 17.70 -13.56
N TRP A 181 -16.26 16.39 -13.72
CA TRP A 181 -15.06 15.84 -14.35
C TRP A 181 -15.41 15.10 -15.62
N ASP A 182 -14.45 14.99 -16.54
CA ASP A 182 -14.58 14.12 -17.71
C ASP A 182 -14.82 12.67 -17.32
N GLU A 183 -15.70 11.97 -18.06
CA GLU A 183 -16.03 10.57 -17.76
C GLU A 183 -14.80 9.65 -17.83
N SER A 184 -13.82 9.95 -18.68
CA SER A 184 -12.56 9.20 -18.72
C SER A 184 -11.79 9.24 -17.40
N MET A 185 -11.80 10.39 -16.71
CA MET A 185 -11.17 10.53 -15.40
C MET A 185 -11.95 9.77 -14.32
N LYS A 186 -13.28 9.89 -14.33
CA LYS A 186 -14.12 9.13 -13.38
C LYS A 186 -13.98 7.62 -13.56
N GLU A 187 -13.83 7.16 -14.81
CA GLU A 187 -13.63 5.74 -15.09
C GLU A 187 -12.27 5.25 -14.60
N LEU A 188 -11.21 6.05 -14.72
CA LEU A 188 -9.90 5.72 -14.14
C LEU A 188 -9.99 5.57 -12.62
N GLU A 189 -10.68 6.48 -11.93
CA GLU A 189 -10.89 6.40 -10.48
C GLU A 189 -11.74 5.19 -10.08
N ARG A 190 -12.82 4.89 -10.81
CA ARG A 190 -13.65 3.68 -10.57
C ARG A 190 -12.81 2.41 -10.73
N ASN A 191 -12.00 2.33 -11.77
CA ASN A 191 -11.13 1.19 -12.04
C ASN A 191 -10.02 1.06 -10.99
N TRP A 192 -9.46 2.18 -10.51
CA TRP A 192 -8.49 2.19 -9.43
C TRP A 192 -9.08 1.68 -8.11
N ILE A 193 -10.28 2.12 -7.73
CA ILE A 193 -10.99 1.63 -6.55
C ILE A 193 -11.34 0.16 -6.71
N GLY A 194 -11.72 -0.26 -7.91
CA GLY A 194 -11.88 -1.66 -8.29
C GLY A 194 -12.96 -2.39 -7.48
N LYS A 195 -14.14 -1.77 -7.25
CA LYS A 195 -15.24 -2.43 -6.56
C LYS A 195 -15.60 -3.74 -7.26
N SER A 196 -15.54 -4.84 -6.51
CA SER A 196 -15.92 -6.16 -6.98
C SER A 196 -16.96 -6.75 -6.06
N GLU A 197 -18.04 -7.28 -6.66
CA GLU A 197 -19.12 -7.94 -5.94
C GLU A 197 -19.13 -9.43 -6.30
N GLY A 198 -19.26 -10.27 -5.30
CA GLY A 198 -19.24 -11.71 -5.51
C GLY A 198 -19.75 -12.47 -4.29
N THR A 199 -19.66 -13.78 -4.37
CA THR A 199 -20.09 -14.71 -3.31
C THR A 199 -18.89 -15.37 -2.69
N GLN A 200 -18.86 -15.37 -1.36
CA GLN A 200 -17.89 -16.12 -0.56
C GLN A 200 -18.58 -17.37 -0.02
N PHE A 201 -17.94 -18.51 -0.18
CA PHE A 201 -18.45 -19.77 0.37
C PHE A 201 -17.31 -20.67 0.86
N GLN A 202 -17.64 -21.60 1.71
CA GLN A 202 -16.67 -22.53 2.31
C GLN A 202 -16.67 -23.86 1.58
N MET A 203 -15.46 -24.37 1.36
CA MET A 203 -15.23 -25.74 0.92
C MET A 203 -14.51 -26.53 2.02
N ARG A 204 -14.75 -27.84 2.03
CA ARG A 204 -14.18 -28.75 3.01
C ARG A 204 -13.34 -29.81 2.30
N LEU A 205 -12.12 -30.03 2.78
CA LEU A 205 -11.28 -31.14 2.35
C LEU A 205 -11.87 -32.47 2.83
N GLN A 206 -12.05 -33.42 1.93
CA GLN A 206 -12.69 -34.70 2.22
C GLN A 206 -11.92 -35.51 3.27
N ASN A 207 -10.60 -35.53 3.19
CA ASN A 207 -9.76 -36.42 3.99
C ASN A 207 -9.45 -35.86 5.41
N SER A 208 -9.26 -34.53 5.54
CA SER A 208 -8.88 -33.91 6.82
C SER A 208 -10.03 -33.17 7.50
N GLY A 209 -11.08 -32.82 6.75
CA GLY A 209 -12.17 -31.99 7.25
C GLY A 209 -11.80 -30.51 7.38
N ASP A 210 -10.57 -30.12 7.06
CA ASP A 210 -10.15 -28.71 7.03
C ASP A 210 -11.04 -27.90 6.09
N VAL A 211 -11.33 -26.66 6.47
CA VAL A 211 -12.19 -25.75 5.72
C VAL A 211 -11.35 -24.62 5.14
N PHE A 212 -11.63 -24.22 3.93
CA PHE A 212 -11.07 -23.03 3.30
C PHE A 212 -12.16 -22.25 2.56
N GLU A 213 -11.92 -20.96 2.36
CA GLU A 213 -12.89 -20.05 1.74
C GLU A 213 -12.54 -19.80 0.29
N ILE A 214 -13.56 -19.73 -0.55
CA ILE A 214 -13.47 -19.33 -1.95
C ILE A 214 -14.34 -18.12 -2.15
N TYR A 215 -13.80 -17.14 -2.87
CA TYR A 215 -14.54 -16.00 -3.38
C TYR A 215 -14.66 -16.11 -4.91
N THR A 216 -15.84 -15.84 -5.44
CA THR A 216 -16.07 -15.81 -6.88
C THR A 216 -17.08 -14.73 -7.26
N THR A 217 -16.84 -14.04 -8.36
CA THR A 217 -17.80 -13.13 -9.00
C THR A 217 -18.82 -13.88 -9.88
N ARG A 218 -18.61 -15.18 -10.11
CA ARG A 218 -19.41 -16.03 -10.99
C ARG A 218 -19.89 -17.29 -10.25
N ILE A 219 -20.71 -17.08 -9.23
CA ILE A 219 -21.28 -18.19 -8.44
C ILE A 219 -22.16 -19.12 -9.30
N ASP A 220 -22.72 -18.61 -10.39
CA ASP A 220 -23.50 -19.37 -11.37
C ASP A 220 -22.71 -20.52 -12.00
N THR A 221 -21.38 -20.44 -12.03
CA THR A 221 -20.50 -21.47 -12.61
C THR A 221 -20.07 -22.55 -11.62
N VAL A 222 -20.44 -22.45 -10.35
CA VAL A 222 -19.95 -23.36 -9.28
C VAL A 222 -20.27 -24.83 -9.55
N PHE A 223 -21.42 -25.12 -10.17
CA PHE A 223 -21.84 -26.49 -10.49
C PHE A 223 -20.96 -27.17 -11.57
N GLY A 224 -20.20 -26.39 -12.34
CA GLY A 224 -19.24 -26.90 -13.33
C GLY A 224 -17.81 -27.02 -12.78
N MET A 225 -17.59 -26.75 -11.48
CA MET A 225 -16.27 -26.79 -10.88
C MET A 225 -15.77 -28.24 -10.78
N SER A 226 -14.60 -28.51 -11.38
CA SER A 226 -13.95 -29.81 -11.37
C SER A 226 -12.67 -29.85 -10.52
N PHE A 227 -12.06 -28.71 -10.24
CA PHE A 227 -10.86 -28.59 -9.41
C PHE A 227 -10.78 -27.19 -8.77
N VAL A 228 -9.91 -27.05 -7.76
CA VAL A 228 -9.60 -25.81 -7.09
C VAL A 228 -8.09 -25.58 -7.16
N VAL A 229 -7.70 -24.36 -7.50
CA VAL A 229 -6.29 -23.93 -7.48
C VAL A 229 -6.04 -23.19 -6.18
N MET A 230 -4.96 -23.53 -5.50
CA MET A 230 -4.57 -22.93 -4.23
C MET A 230 -3.23 -22.21 -4.39
N ALA A 231 -3.10 -21.03 -3.79
CA ALA A 231 -1.84 -20.32 -3.79
C ALA A 231 -0.73 -21.17 -3.12
N PRO A 232 0.49 -21.20 -3.64
CA PRO A 232 1.56 -22.03 -3.11
C PRO A 232 1.93 -21.71 -1.66
N GLU A 233 1.66 -20.50 -1.21
CA GLU A 233 1.90 -20.04 0.17
C GLU A 233 0.75 -20.36 1.14
N HIS A 234 -0.35 -20.93 0.65
CA HIS A 234 -1.51 -21.21 1.49
C HIS A 234 -1.18 -22.28 2.56
N PRO A 235 -1.56 -22.08 3.84
CA PRO A 235 -1.19 -23.01 4.94
C PRO A 235 -1.64 -24.46 4.74
N LEU A 236 -2.69 -24.70 3.96
CA LEU A 236 -3.16 -26.04 3.67
C LEU A 236 -2.29 -26.79 2.65
N VAL A 237 -1.45 -26.10 1.86
CA VAL A 237 -0.62 -26.76 0.84
C VAL A 237 0.26 -27.83 1.44
N GLU A 238 0.93 -27.57 2.56
CA GLU A 238 1.75 -28.58 3.24
C GLU A 238 0.94 -29.80 3.67
N LYS A 239 -0.31 -29.61 4.11
CA LYS A 239 -1.18 -30.69 4.61
C LYS A 239 -1.72 -31.59 3.49
N ILE A 240 -1.99 -31.00 2.30
CA ILE A 240 -2.58 -31.72 1.17
C ILE A 240 -1.55 -32.28 0.21
N THR A 241 -0.29 -31.85 0.31
CA THR A 241 0.81 -32.30 -0.56
C THR A 241 1.15 -33.76 -0.24
N THR A 242 1.07 -34.63 -1.25
CA THR A 242 1.49 -36.03 -1.10
C THR A 242 3.00 -36.13 -1.02
N PRO A 243 3.54 -37.22 -0.40
CA PRO A 243 4.99 -37.42 -0.31
C PRO A 243 5.71 -37.37 -1.65
N GLU A 244 5.08 -37.88 -2.72
CA GLU A 244 5.63 -37.93 -4.07
C GLU A 244 5.74 -36.53 -4.70
N GLN A 245 4.85 -35.60 -4.34
CA GLN A 245 4.80 -34.24 -4.89
C GLN A 245 5.56 -33.21 -4.04
N LYS A 246 6.07 -33.63 -2.88
CA LYS A 246 6.66 -32.71 -1.91
C LYS A 246 7.81 -31.86 -2.48
N GLU A 247 8.70 -32.47 -3.24
CA GLU A 247 9.85 -31.79 -3.86
C GLU A 247 9.40 -30.83 -4.98
N ALA A 248 8.44 -31.25 -5.81
CA ALA A 248 7.89 -30.41 -6.89
C ALA A 248 7.19 -29.16 -6.32
N VAL A 249 6.35 -29.33 -5.28
CA VAL A 249 5.67 -28.24 -4.60
C VAL A 249 6.67 -27.29 -3.96
N LYS A 250 7.71 -27.79 -3.31
CA LYS A 250 8.76 -26.96 -2.70
C LYS A 250 9.52 -26.15 -3.76
N THR A 251 9.89 -26.77 -4.86
CA THR A 251 10.55 -26.09 -5.98
C THR A 251 9.66 -24.98 -6.54
N TYR A 252 8.36 -25.27 -6.70
CA TYR A 252 7.41 -24.25 -7.16
C TYR A 252 7.22 -23.10 -6.15
N GLN A 253 7.16 -23.40 -4.85
CA GLN A 253 7.11 -22.37 -3.81
C GLN A 253 8.33 -21.44 -3.86
N GLU A 254 9.54 -21.99 -4.05
CA GLU A 254 10.75 -21.19 -4.21
C GLU A 254 10.68 -20.28 -5.47
N GLN A 255 10.23 -20.81 -6.59
CA GLN A 255 10.06 -20.01 -7.82
C GLN A 255 8.98 -18.92 -7.65
N ALA A 256 7.89 -19.25 -6.96
CA ALA A 256 6.79 -18.32 -6.76
C ALA A 256 7.16 -17.09 -5.89
N LYS A 257 8.17 -17.21 -5.02
CA LYS A 257 8.66 -16.09 -4.19
C LYS A 257 9.17 -14.90 -5.03
N TYR A 258 9.67 -15.18 -6.22
CA TYR A 258 10.26 -14.16 -7.11
C TYR A 258 9.27 -13.65 -8.16
N LYS A 259 8.05 -14.24 -8.25
CA LYS A 259 7.02 -13.79 -9.19
C LYS A 259 6.30 -12.56 -8.65
N THR A 260 6.20 -11.52 -9.45
CA THR A 260 5.36 -10.34 -9.16
C THR A 260 3.88 -10.72 -9.16
N GLN A 261 3.04 -9.87 -8.55
CA GLN A 261 1.60 -10.09 -8.55
C GLN A 261 1.02 -10.08 -9.96
N LEU A 262 1.54 -9.23 -10.85
CA LEU A 262 1.15 -9.19 -12.26
C LEU A 262 1.44 -10.52 -12.97
N GLU A 263 2.64 -11.06 -12.80
CA GLU A 263 3.03 -12.35 -13.38
C GLU A 263 2.21 -13.53 -12.86
N ARG A 264 1.72 -13.46 -11.62
CA ARG A 264 0.86 -14.48 -11.03
C ARG A 264 -0.57 -14.44 -11.58
N THR A 265 -1.03 -13.29 -12.06
CA THR A 265 -2.40 -13.08 -12.57
C THR A 265 -2.50 -13.14 -14.09
N GLU A 266 -1.41 -13.00 -14.83
CA GLU A 266 -1.41 -13.10 -16.30
C GLU A 266 -1.77 -14.51 -16.78
N LEU A 267 -2.85 -14.59 -17.57
CA LEU A 267 -3.40 -15.84 -18.11
C LEU A 267 -2.55 -16.47 -19.21
N GLN A 268 -1.54 -15.78 -19.74
CA GLN A 268 -0.78 -16.17 -20.94
C GLN A 268 0.56 -16.84 -20.66
N LYS A 269 1.01 -16.93 -19.41
CA LYS A 269 2.27 -17.63 -19.09
C LYS A 269 2.03 -19.11 -18.80
N GLU A 270 3.05 -19.93 -19.04
CA GLU A 270 3.03 -21.37 -18.80
C GLU A 270 2.46 -21.69 -17.41
N LYS A 271 1.41 -22.48 -17.42
CA LYS A 271 0.80 -23.00 -16.19
C LYS A 271 1.54 -24.26 -15.80
N THR A 272 2.13 -24.25 -14.63
CA THR A 272 2.73 -25.45 -14.02
C THR A 272 1.68 -26.24 -13.26
#